data_6968b8dbc23965c87af28861b2ce583f
#
_entry.id   6968b8dbc23965c87af28861b2ce583f
#
_cell.length_a   1.000
_cell.length_b   1.000
_cell.length_c   1.000
_cell.angle_alpha   90.00
_cell.angle_beta   90.00
_cell.angle_gamma   90.00
#
_symmetry.space_group_name_H-M   'P 1'
#
loop_
_entity.id
_entity.type
_entity.pdbx_description
1 polymer ?
#
loop_
_entity_poly.entity_id
_entity_poly.type
_entity_poly.pdbx_seq_one_letter_code
_entity_poly.pdbx_strand_id
1 'polypeptide(L)' 'MLKPVDCPYCGEHFETETDCSGGSHDYIEDCPVCCRPIEFHLEISLDDESANLTTRRDDE' A
#
# COMPACT_ATOMS: atom_id res chain seq x y z
N MET A 1 -9.52 6.64 -2.94
CA MET A 1 -9.51 6.68 -1.46
C MET A 1 -8.07 6.72 -0.97
N LEU A 2 -7.78 7.65 -0.07
CA LEU A 2 -6.42 7.78 0.46
C LEU A 2 -6.24 6.90 1.69
N LYS A 3 -5.15 6.16 1.74
CA LYS A 3 -4.80 5.30 2.86
C LYS A 3 -3.44 5.70 3.41
N PRO A 4 -3.31 5.84 4.73
CA PRO A 4 -2.01 6.13 5.32
C PRO A 4 -1.13 4.88 5.33
N VAL A 5 0.12 5.03 4.96
CA VAL A 5 1.08 3.93 4.93
C VAL A 5 2.43 4.42 5.43
N ASP A 6 3.28 3.47 5.83
CA ASP A 6 4.64 3.75 6.24
C ASP A 6 5.60 3.15 5.21
N CYS A 7 6.62 3.90 4.86
CA CYS A 7 7.66 3.38 3.99
C CYS A 7 8.47 2.34 4.76
N PRO A 8 8.61 1.11 4.23
CA PRO A 8 9.38 0.08 4.94
C PRO A 8 10.90 0.30 4.85
N TYR A 9 11.35 1.26 4.06
CA TYR A 9 12.77 1.56 3.91
C TYR A 9 13.20 2.72 4.81
N CYS A 10 12.50 3.85 4.72
CA CYS A 10 12.91 5.06 5.44
C CYS A 10 12.01 5.37 6.65
N GLY A 11 10.90 4.66 6.80
CA GLY A 11 9.99 4.87 7.93
C GLY A 11 9.11 6.10 7.82
N GLU A 12 9.07 6.75 6.68
CA GLU A 12 8.29 7.96 6.51
C GLU A 12 6.81 7.65 6.35
N HIS A 13 5.96 8.47 6.97
CA HIS A 13 4.52 8.37 6.79
C HIS A 13 4.08 9.11 5.53
N PHE A 14 3.21 8.50 4.75
CA PHE A 14 2.59 9.19 3.63
C PHE A 14 1.25 8.55 3.31
N GLU A 15 0.47 9.24 2.50
CA GLU A 15 -0.82 8.72 2.06
C GLU A 15 -0.72 8.34 0.59
N THR A 16 -1.30 7.21 0.24
CA THR A 16 -1.32 6.74 -1.14
C THR A 16 -2.76 6.53 -1.59
N GLU A 17 -3.02 6.79 -2.85
CA GLU A 17 -4.35 6.58 -3.40
C GLU A 17 -4.55 5.12 -3.74
N THR A 18 -5.70 4.60 -3.32
CA THR A 18 -6.03 3.19 -3.46
C THR A 18 -7.38 3.06 -4.13
N ASP A 19 -7.46 2.21 -5.14
CA ASP A 19 -8.70 1.92 -5.84
C ASP A 19 -9.20 0.57 -5.38
N CYS A 20 -10.32 0.57 -4.67
CA CYS A 20 -10.90 -0.65 -4.12
C CYS A 20 -11.87 -1.34 -5.07
N SER A 21 -12.17 -0.74 -6.20
CA SER A 21 -13.17 -1.28 -7.11
C SER A 21 -12.70 -2.53 -7.84
N GLY A 22 -11.39 -2.73 -7.93
CA GLY A 22 -10.82 -3.88 -8.60
C GLY A 22 -10.64 -5.12 -7.73
N GLY A 23 -11.02 -5.05 -6.44
CA GLY A 23 -10.81 -6.15 -5.52
C GLY A 23 -9.39 -6.22 -5.00
N SER A 24 -9.08 -7.32 -4.33
CA SER A 24 -7.75 -7.51 -3.73
C SER A 24 -6.69 -7.67 -4.82
N HIS A 25 -5.56 -6.97 -4.68
CA HIS A 25 -4.47 -7.10 -5.63
C HIS A 25 -3.18 -6.53 -5.04
N ASP A 26 -2.06 -6.87 -5.68
CA ASP A 26 -0.73 -6.36 -5.30
C ASP A 26 -0.25 -5.40 -6.38
N TYR A 27 0.48 -4.37 -5.97
CA TYR A 27 1.09 -3.45 -6.91
C TYR A 27 2.34 -2.83 -6.31
N ILE A 28 3.14 -2.18 -7.13
CA ILE A 28 4.39 -1.57 -6.71
C ILE A 28 4.35 -0.09 -7.01
N GLU A 29 4.72 0.73 -6.01
CA GLU A 29 4.80 2.17 -6.14
C GLU A 29 6.10 2.65 -5.50
N ASP A 30 6.65 3.75 -5.99
CA ASP A 30 7.86 4.31 -5.42
C ASP A 30 7.53 5.16 -4.20
N CYS A 31 8.42 5.08 -3.20
CA CYS A 31 8.31 5.95 -2.04
C CYS A 31 8.55 7.40 -2.46
N PRO A 32 7.70 8.36 -2.03
CA PRO A 32 7.89 9.76 -2.41
C PRO A 32 9.09 10.42 -1.73
N VAL A 33 9.68 9.77 -0.73
CA VAL A 33 10.81 10.34 0.01
C VAL A 33 12.12 9.70 -0.42
N CYS A 34 12.22 8.36 -0.33
CA CYS A 34 13.48 7.67 -0.66
C CYS A 34 13.50 7.10 -2.08
N CYS A 35 12.40 7.17 -2.80
CA CYS A 35 12.28 6.73 -4.19
C CYS A 35 12.57 5.25 -4.41
N ARG A 36 12.41 4.44 -3.38
CA ARG A 36 12.59 3.00 -3.51
C ARG A 36 11.26 2.31 -3.82
N PRO A 37 11.30 1.21 -4.55
CA PRO A 37 10.05 0.49 -4.88
C PRO A 37 9.49 -0.20 -3.64
N ILE A 38 8.21 0.02 -3.38
CA ILE A 38 7.50 -0.57 -2.25
C ILE A 38 6.44 -1.49 -2.80
N GLU A 39 6.37 -2.72 -2.30
CA GLU A 39 5.29 -3.62 -2.64
C GLU A 39 4.09 -3.32 -1.77
N PHE A 40 2.97 -3.04 -2.40
CA PHE A 40 1.71 -2.80 -1.73
C PHE A 40 0.81 -4.01 -1.90
N HIS A 41 0.21 -4.43 -0.82
CA HIS A 41 -0.78 -5.50 -0.84
C HIS A 41 -2.11 -4.94 -0.38
N LEU A 42 -3.09 -4.90 -1.27
CA LEU A 42 -4.42 -4.44 -0.97
C LEU A 42 -5.33 -5.65 -0.79
N GLU A 43 -5.94 -5.75 0.38
CA GLU A 43 -6.86 -6.82 0.69
C GLU A 43 -8.23 -6.24 0.97
N ILE A 44 -9.22 -6.70 0.22
CA ILE A 44 -10.60 -6.24 0.34
C ILE A 44 -11.41 -7.33 1.03
N SER A 45 -12.09 -6.97 2.10
CA SER A 45 -12.99 -7.90 2.78
C SER A 45 -14.39 -7.74 2.22
N LEU A 46 -14.98 -8.85 1.79
CA LEU A 46 -16.34 -8.84 1.25
C LEU A 46 -17.39 -8.77 2.35
N ASP A 47 -17.04 -9.22 3.54
CA ASP A 47 -18.01 -9.32 4.64
C ASP A 47 -18.31 -7.99 5.29
N ASP A 48 -17.30 -7.15 5.48
CA ASP A 48 -17.45 -5.88 6.18
C ASP A 48 -17.09 -4.66 5.32
N GLU A 49 -16.83 -4.88 4.04
CA GLU A 49 -16.52 -3.84 3.08
C GLU A 49 -15.29 -3.01 3.47
N SER A 50 -14.40 -3.59 4.25
CA SER A 50 -13.19 -2.90 4.65
C SER A 50 -12.03 -3.25 3.72
N ALA A 51 -11.06 -2.34 3.65
CA ALA A 51 -9.88 -2.54 2.84
C ALA A 51 -8.65 -2.36 3.72
N ASN A 52 -7.73 -3.32 3.64
CA ASN A 52 -6.45 -3.25 4.35
C ASN A 52 -5.33 -3.09 3.33
N LEU A 53 -4.46 -2.13 3.59
CA LEU A 53 -3.32 -1.90 2.73
C LEU A 53 -2.05 -2.09 3.55
N THR A 54 -1.18 -2.99 3.10
CA THR A 54 0.09 -3.25 3.75
C THR A 54 1.22 -2.98 2.79
N THR A 55 2.39 -2.67 3.33
CA THR A 55 3.58 -2.40 2.54
C THR A 55 4.69 -3.36 2.93
N ARG A 56 5.56 -3.66 1.98
CA ARG A 56 6.68 -4.57 2.20
C ARG A 56 7.83 -4.15 1.31
N ARG A 57 9.06 -4.39 1.77
CA ARG A 57 10.25 -4.16 0.94
C ARG A 57 10.35 -5.26 -0.10
N ASP A 58 10.90 -4.91 -1.27
CA ASP A 58 10.98 -5.87 -2.35
C ASP A 58 12.10 -6.91 -2.13
N ASP A 59 12.96 -6.69 -1.15
CA ASP A 59 14.03 -7.61 -0.81
C ASP A 59 13.68 -8.56 0.35
N GLU A 60 12.43 -8.56 0.76
CA GLU A 60 11.97 -9.47 1.82
C GLU A 60 11.43 -10.77 1.28
#